data_52e920c34caa4e25e26aa557c48cebc2
#
_entry.id   52e920c34caa4e25e26aa557c48cebc2
#
_cell.length_a   1.000
_cell.length_b   1.000
_cell.length_c   1.000
_cell.angle_alpha   90.00
_cell.angle_beta   90.00
_cell.angle_gamma   90.00
#
_symmetry.space_group_name_H-M   'P 1'
#
loop_
_entity.id
_entity.type
_entity.pdbx_description
1 polymer ?
#
loop_
_entity_poly.entity_id
_entity_poly.type
_entity_poly.pdbx_seq_one_letter_code
_entity_poly.pdbx_strand_id
1 'polypeptide(L)'
;MVNLSDVYAMNGIAEQITVSIAVSNRFPLEAIEELYAGIQLACETYNIDLIGGDTTSSTKGMLISVTAIGKADKEDIVYRNGAKESDLVVVTGDLGAAYLGLQVLEREKQVFQVDPENQPDLDNYTYLIERQLKPEARKDVSGMLKELEVKPTSMIDISDG
;
A
#
# COMPACT_ATOMS: atom_id res chain seq x y z
N MET A 1 -1.52 2.45 1.52
CA MET A 1 -2.00 1.27 0.73
C MET A 1 -1.93 -0.01 1.57
N VAL A 2 -0.80 -0.36 2.17
CA VAL A 2 -0.62 -1.58 2.98
C VAL A 2 -1.70 -1.76 4.05
N ASN A 3 -2.04 -0.72 4.79
CA ASN A 3 -3.09 -0.80 5.83
C ASN A 3 -4.50 -1.13 5.29
N LEU A 4 -4.81 -0.73 4.05
CA LEU A 4 -6.05 -1.13 3.39
C LEU A 4 -5.97 -2.59 2.93
N SER A 5 -4.79 -3.00 2.46
CA SER A 5 -4.51 -4.37 2.05
C SER A 5 -4.77 -5.35 3.20
N ASP A 6 -4.31 -5.02 4.42
CA ASP A 6 -4.60 -5.81 5.64
C ASP A 6 -6.10 -6.02 5.86
N VAL A 7 -6.90 -4.96 5.68
CA VAL A 7 -8.37 -5.06 5.85
C VAL A 7 -8.99 -5.97 4.79
N TYR A 8 -8.58 -5.80 3.52
CA TYR A 8 -9.08 -6.64 2.43
C TYR A 8 -8.60 -8.09 2.54
N ALA A 9 -7.38 -8.32 3.05
CA ALA A 9 -6.87 -9.67 3.32
C ALA A 9 -7.65 -10.42 4.40
N MET A 10 -8.45 -9.72 5.20
CA MET A 10 -9.42 -10.33 6.13
C MET A 10 -10.84 -10.44 5.54
N ASN A 11 -11.01 -10.20 4.25
CA ASN A 11 -12.31 -10.10 3.58
C ASN A 11 -13.21 -8.99 4.16
N GLY A 12 -12.58 -7.95 4.72
CA GLY A 12 -13.25 -6.78 5.26
C GLY A 12 -13.47 -5.68 4.23
N ILE A 13 -14.25 -4.70 4.61
CA ILE A 13 -14.48 -3.46 3.86
C ILE A 13 -13.81 -2.34 4.64
N ALA A 14 -12.78 -1.72 4.06
CA ALA A 14 -12.16 -0.53 4.64
C ALA A 14 -13.11 0.67 4.51
N GLU A 15 -13.23 1.47 5.56
CA GLU A 15 -14.15 2.62 5.60
C GLU A 15 -13.44 3.91 6.00
N GLN A 16 -12.50 3.84 6.93
CA GLN A 16 -11.89 5.02 7.53
C GLN A 16 -10.40 4.80 7.79
N ILE A 17 -9.66 5.92 7.79
CA ILE A 17 -8.28 5.94 8.24
C ILE A 17 -8.02 7.10 9.21
N THR A 18 -7.04 6.94 10.07
CA THR A 18 -6.35 8.05 10.76
C THR A 18 -4.89 8.06 10.34
N VAL A 19 -4.29 9.25 10.26
CA VAL A 19 -2.89 9.42 9.87
C VAL A 19 -2.16 10.27 10.89
N SER A 20 -1.17 9.69 11.55
CA SER A 20 -0.27 10.43 12.43
C SER A 20 1.11 10.55 11.78
N ILE A 21 1.67 11.76 11.78
CA ILE A 21 2.98 12.04 11.22
C ILE A 21 3.91 12.66 12.25
N ALA A 22 5.17 12.25 12.23
CA ALA A 22 6.25 12.95 12.94
C ALA A 22 7.24 13.46 11.89
N VAL A 23 7.47 14.76 11.86
CA VAL A 23 8.20 15.44 10.78
C VAL A 23 9.36 16.26 11.32
N SER A 24 10.53 16.12 10.72
CA SER A 24 11.67 16.98 11.02
C SER A 24 11.60 18.31 10.25
N ASN A 25 12.26 19.32 10.76
CA ASN A 25 12.36 20.64 10.13
C ASN A 25 13.11 20.65 8.77
N ARG A 26 13.53 19.49 8.28
CA ARG A 26 14.15 19.33 6.95
C ARG A 26 13.12 19.20 5.83
N PHE A 27 11.87 18.91 6.18
CA PHE A 27 10.80 18.80 5.19
C PHE A 27 10.09 20.14 5.07
N PRO A 28 10.01 20.73 3.87
CA PRO A 28 9.26 21.95 3.63
C PRO A 28 7.74 21.65 3.70
N LEU A 29 6.95 22.71 3.86
CA LEU A 29 5.49 22.58 3.94
C LEU A 29 4.90 21.90 2.69
N GLU A 30 5.42 22.25 1.53
CA GLU A 30 5.00 21.70 0.24
C GLU A 30 5.11 20.17 0.20
N ALA A 31 6.16 19.60 0.79
CA ALA A 31 6.30 18.14 0.84
C ALA A 31 5.23 17.48 1.74
N ILE A 32 4.76 18.18 2.77
CA ILE A 32 3.66 17.69 3.61
C ILE A 32 2.33 17.82 2.87
N GLU A 33 2.12 18.91 2.13
CA GLU A 33 0.93 19.09 1.29
C GLU A 33 0.85 18.01 0.20
N GLU A 34 1.95 17.69 -0.46
CA GLU A 34 2.04 16.60 -1.44
C GLU A 34 1.75 15.23 -0.82
N LEU A 35 2.27 14.97 0.39
CA LEU A 35 1.96 13.75 1.13
C LEU A 35 0.45 13.62 1.37
N TYR A 36 -0.18 14.69 1.87
CA TYR A 36 -1.62 14.67 2.13
C TYR A 36 -2.46 14.62 0.85
N ALA A 37 -2.01 15.23 -0.25
CA ALA A 37 -2.64 15.08 -1.56
C ALA A 37 -2.64 13.61 -2.01
N GLY A 38 -1.52 12.89 -1.81
CA GLY A 38 -1.44 11.46 -2.07
C GLY A 38 -2.37 10.61 -1.17
N ILE A 39 -2.47 10.98 0.11
CA ILE A 39 -3.39 10.32 1.06
C ILE A 39 -4.84 10.55 0.62
N GLN A 40 -5.20 11.77 0.24
CA GLN A 40 -6.54 12.12 -0.20
C GLN A 40 -6.91 11.40 -1.51
N LEU A 41 -5.99 11.33 -2.47
CA LEU A 41 -6.19 10.55 -3.70
C LEU A 41 -6.46 9.07 -3.39
N ALA A 42 -5.76 8.49 -2.42
CA ALA A 42 -6.03 7.13 -1.97
C ALA A 42 -7.42 7.01 -1.33
N CYS A 43 -7.81 7.96 -0.48
CA CYS A 43 -9.14 8.01 0.13
C CYS A 43 -10.25 8.05 -0.94
N GLU A 44 -10.11 8.89 -1.93
CA GLU A 44 -11.05 9.00 -3.05
C GLU A 44 -11.11 7.69 -3.87
N THR A 45 -9.93 7.14 -4.22
CA THR A 45 -9.84 5.90 -5.03
C THR A 45 -10.50 4.71 -4.34
N TYR A 46 -10.34 4.59 -3.03
CA TYR A 46 -10.87 3.45 -2.27
C TYR A 46 -12.21 3.74 -1.60
N ASN A 47 -12.73 4.97 -1.74
CA ASN A 47 -13.96 5.46 -1.10
C ASN A 47 -13.92 5.22 0.42
N ILE A 48 -12.92 5.80 1.07
CA ILE A 48 -12.69 5.78 2.52
C ILE A 48 -12.53 7.20 3.04
N ASP A 49 -12.81 7.41 4.32
CA ASP A 49 -12.72 8.72 4.96
C ASP A 49 -11.45 8.87 5.78
N LEU A 50 -10.74 10.00 5.61
CA LEU A 50 -9.72 10.43 6.55
C LEU A 50 -10.42 11.15 7.72
N ILE A 51 -10.52 10.47 8.88
CA ILE A 51 -11.30 10.96 10.02
C ILE A 51 -10.47 11.69 11.07
N GLY A 52 -9.15 11.74 10.92
CA GLY A 52 -8.29 12.45 11.84
C GLY A 52 -6.85 11.98 11.82
N GLY A 53 -6.09 12.42 12.79
CA GLY A 53 -4.69 12.09 12.94
C GLY A 53 -3.99 13.03 13.92
N ASP A 54 -2.67 13.02 13.89
CA ASP A 54 -1.84 13.87 14.72
C ASP A 54 -0.57 14.28 13.97
N THR A 55 -0.03 15.45 14.32
CA THR A 55 1.24 15.93 13.77
C THR A 55 2.17 16.33 14.90
N THR A 56 3.34 15.71 14.93
CA THR A 56 4.37 16.01 15.94
C THR A 56 5.74 16.23 15.29
N SER A 57 6.69 16.67 16.07
CA SER A 57 8.06 16.89 15.60
C SER A 57 8.89 15.60 15.67
N SER A 58 9.79 15.44 14.70
CA SER A 58 10.83 14.42 14.69
C SER A 58 12.23 15.03 14.72
N THR A 59 13.15 14.38 15.37
CA THR A 59 14.58 14.78 15.34
C THR A 59 15.30 14.26 14.10
N LYS A 60 14.74 13.23 13.43
CA LYS A 60 15.34 12.58 12.26
C LYS A 60 14.25 12.14 11.27
N GLY A 61 14.25 12.74 10.07
CA GLY A 61 13.41 12.29 8.97
C GLY A 61 11.91 12.46 9.22
N MET A 62 11.13 11.62 8.57
CA MET A 62 9.67 11.55 8.64
C MET A 62 9.26 10.15 9.09
N LEU A 63 8.27 10.08 9.96
CA LEU A 63 7.58 8.85 10.34
C LEU A 63 6.10 9.04 10.05
N ILE A 64 5.49 8.06 9.41
CA ILE A 64 4.06 8.04 9.08
C ILE A 64 3.45 6.81 9.71
N SER A 65 2.39 6.99 10.48
CA SER A 65 1.60 5.89 11.07
C SER A 65 0.16 6.03 10.60
N VAL A 66 -0.34 4.98 9.95
CA VAL A 66 -1.72 4.93 9.46
C VAL A 66 -2.46 3.82 10.19
N THR A 67 -3.66 4.15 10.69
CA THR A 67 -4.58 3.15 11.21
C THR A 67 -5.76 3.06 10.26
N ALA A 68 -6.00 1.88 9.68
CA ALA A 68 -7.19 1.61 8.88
C ALA A 68 -8.28 0.97 9.75
N ILE A 69 -9.49 1.43 9.56
CA ILE A 69 -10.70 0.92 10.23
C ILE A 69 -11.63 0.40 9.15
N GLY A 70 -12.07 -0.82 9.32
CA GLY A 70 -13.00 -1.47 8.40
C GLY A 70 -14.04 -2.28 9.17
N LYS A 71 -14.96 -2.86 8.40
CA LYS A 71 -15.99 -3.75 8.93
C LYS A 71 -16.06 -5.03 8.11
N ALA A 72 -16.52 -6.09 8.74
CA ALA A 72 -16.91 -7.34 8.10
C ALA A 72 -18.00 -8.00 8.94
N ASP A 73 -18.87 -8.75 8.29
CA ASP A 73 -19.75 -9.66 9.01
C ASP A 73 -18.90 -10.78 9.63
N LYS A 74 -19.21 -11.14 10.86
CA LYS A 74 -18.41 -12.12 11.62
C LYS A 74 -18.22 -13.43 10.88
N GLU A 75 -19.19 -13.82 10.08
CA GLU A 75 -19.18 -15.06 9.31
C GLU A 75 -18.32 -14.96 8.05
N ASP A 76 -18.04 -13.74 7.56
CA ASP A 76 -17.27 -13.50 6.34
C ASP A 76 -15.78 -13.29 6.61
N ILE A 77 -15.40 -13.04 7.87
CA ILE A 77 -14.00 -12.84 8.23
C ILE A 77 -13.17 -14.06 7.86
N VAL A 78 -12.07 -13.80 7.16
CA VAL A 78 -11.05 -14.79 6.84
C VAL A 78 -9.77 -14.48 7.61
N TYR A 79 -9.22 -15.49 8.25
CA TYR A 79 -7.97 -15.37 9.02
C TYR A 79 -6.81 -16.00 8.26
N ARG A 80 -5.59 -15.52 8.53
CA ARG A 80 -4.37 -16.05 7.90
C ARG A 80 -3.94 -17.44 8.36
N ASN A 81 -4.59 -18.01 9.36
CA ASN A 81 -4.25 -19.30 9.99
C ASN A 81 -5.26 -20.41 9.71
N GLY A 82 -6.15 -20.22 8.71
CA GLY A 82 -7.21 -21.18 8.43
C GLY A 82 -6.88 -22.22 7.36
N ALA A 83 -5.72 -22.12 6.68
CA ALA A 83 -5.32 -23.03 5.61
C ALA A 83 -5.17 -24.47 6.09
N LYS A 84 -5.50 -25.43 5.23
CA LYS A 84 -5.49 -26.86 5.49
C LYS A 84 -4.65 -27.60 4.46
N GLU A 85 -4.26 -28.81 4.80
CA GLU A 85 -3.59 -29.70 3.86
C GLU A 85 -4.48 -29.94 2.62
N SER A 86 -3.89 -29.89 1.44
CA SER A 86 -4.53 -29.99 0.13
C SER A 86 -5.34 -28.77 -0.31
N ASP A 87 -5.33 -27.66 0.41
CA ASP A 87 -5.87 -26.42 -0.10
C ASP A 87 -5.05 -25.91 -1.30
N LEU A 88 -5.73 -25.29 -2.26
CA LEU A 88 -5.07 -24.63 -3.38
C LEU A 88 -4.51 -23.29 -2.93
N VAL A 89 -3.25 -23.03 -3.24
CA VAL A 89 -2.62 -21.71 -3.03
C VAL A 89 -2.87 -20.87 -4.28
N VAL A 90 -3.56 -19.76 -4.10
CA VAL A 90 -3.89 -18.82 -5.19
C VAL A 90 -3.27 -17.48 -4.89
N VAL A 91 -2.63 -16.88 -5.88
CA VAL A 91 -2.03 -15.53 -5.80
C VAL A 91 -2.73 -14.63 -6.79
N THR A 92 -3.05 -13.41 -6.37
CA THR A 92 -3.60 -12.37 -7.24
C THR A 92 -2.58 -11.25 -7.42
N GLY A 93 -2.43 -10.76 -8.64
CA GLY A 93 -1.38 -9.81 -9.00
C GLY A 93 -0.08 -10.49 -9.43
N ASP A 94 0.99 -9.75 -9.38
CA ASP A 94 2.32 -10.23 -9.70
C ASP A 94 3.23 -10.27 -8.46
N LEU A 95 4.22 -11.14 -8.49
CA LEU A 95 5.25 -11.22 -7.45
C LEU A 95 6.58 -10.67 -7.98
N GLY A 96 7.23 -9.84 -7.17
CA GLY A 96 8.55 -9.31 -7.45
C GLY A 96 8.61 -8.05 -8.31
N ALA A 97 7.52 -7.61 -8.96
CA ALA A 97 7.55 -6.43 -9.82
C ALA A 97 7.89 -5.15 -9.03
N ALA A 98 7.31 -4.96 -7.86
CA ALA A 98 7.63 -3.82 -6.99
C ALA A 98 9.10 -3.83 -6.56
N TYR A 99 9.64 -4.99 -6.18
CA TYR A 99 11.06 -5.13 -5.83
C TYR A 99 11.98 -4.80 -7.01
N LEU A 100 11.65 -5.28 -8.22
CA LEU A 100 12.41 -4.94 -9.43
C LEU A 100 12.32 -3.45 -9.74
N GLY A 101 11.18 -2.83 -9.53
CA GLY A 101 11.00 -1.37 -9.64
C GLY A 101 11.91 -0.61 -8.67
N LEU A 102 11.99 -1.04 -7.42
CA LEU A 102 12.93 -0.49 -6.45
C LEU A 102 14.38 -0.62 -6.91
N GLN A 103 14.79 -1.78 -7.46
CA GLN A 103 16.14 -1.98 -7.97
C GLN A 103 16.47 -1.03 -9.14
N VAL A 104 15.52 -0.78 -10.03
CA VAL A 104 15.67 0.20 -11.12
C VAL A 104 15.86 1.60 -10.55
N LEU A 105 15.01 2.03 -9.61
CA LEU A 105 15.08 3.36 -9.00
C LEU A 105 16.41 3.56 -8.23
N GLU A 106 16.86 2.57 -7.47
CA GLU A 106 18.14 2.65 -6.76
C GLU A 106 19.33 2.69 -7.70
N ARG A 107 19.32 1.94 -8.81
CA ARG A 107 20.34 2.02 -9.84
C ARG A 107 20.42 3.43 -10.44
N GLU A 108 19.30 3.98 -10.87
CA GLU A 108 19.24 5.31 -11.48
C GLU A 108 19.65 6.41 -10.50
N LYS A 109 19.25 6.28 -9.24
CA LYS A 109 19.71 7.18 -8.17
C LYS A 109 21.24 7.15 -8.00
N GLN A 110 21.87 5.98 -8.06
CA GLN A 110 23.32 5.87 -7.97
C GLN A 110 24.00 6.54 -9.18
N VAL A 111 23.48 6.34 -10.39
CA VAL A 111 23.99 6.99 -11.62
C VAL A 111 23.88 8.50 -11.49
N PHE A 112 22.72 9.03 -11.12
CA PHE A 112 22.50 10.45 -10.94
C PHE A 112 23.41 11.08 -9.85
N GLN A 113 23.70 10.35 -8.77
CA GLN A 113 24.62 10.83 -7.73
C GLN A 113 26.06 10.98 -8.21
N VAL A 114 26.49 10.18 -9.19
CA VAL A 114 27.83 10.23 -9.77
C VAL A 114 27.90 11.26 -10.91
N ASP A 115 26.86 11.35 -11.71
CA ASP A 115 26.74 12.24 -12.87
C ASP A 115 25.36 12.87 -12.94
N PRO A 116 25.15 14.03 -12.28
CA PRO A 116 23.85 14.73 -12.27
C PRO A 116 23.39 15.25 -13.64
N GLU A 117 24.28 15.34 -14.63
CA GLU A 117 23.93 15.71 -16.01
C GLU A 117 23.23 14.57 -16.75
N ASN A 118 23.42 13.33 -16.28
CA ASN A 118 22.79 12.17 -16.87
C ASN A 118 21.41 11.97 -16.27
N GLN A 119 20.38 12.26 -17.07
CA GLN A 119 18.99 12.07 -16.64
C GLN A 119 18.64 10.58 -16.58
N PRO A 120 17.88 10.13 -15.57
CA PRO A 120 17.43 8.75 -15.45
C PRO A 120 16.66 8.26 -16.68
N ASP A 121 17.01 7.08 -17.21
CA ASP A 121 16.23 6.40 -18.25
C ASP A 121 15.24 5.41 -17.58
N LEU A 122 14.00 5.83 -17.45
CA LEU A 122 12.93 5.07 -16.80
C LEU A 122 11.89 4.54 -17.79
N ASP A 123 11.94 4.92 -19.05
CA ASP A 123 10.87 4.68 -20.04
C ASP A 123 10.58 3.19 -20.25
N ASN A 124 11.61 2.34 -20.21
CA ASN A 124 11.47 0.90 -20.41
C ASN A 124 11.00 0.15 -19.15
N TYR A 125 10.85 0.84 -18.01
CA TYR A 125 10.59 0.24 -16.71
C TYR A 125 9.29 0.77 -16.07
N THR A 126 8.46 1.50 -16.81
CA THR A 126 7.26 2.16 -16.32
C THR A 126 6.39 1.25 -15.46
N TYR A 127 6.09 0.03 -15.94
CA TYR A 127 5.30 -0.93 -15.19
C TYR A 127 5.92 -1.28 -13.82
N LEU A 128 7.21 -1.61 -13.79
CA LEU A 128 7.91 -1.99 -12.55
C LEU A 128 7.96 -0.83 -11.56
N ILE A 129 8.21 0.38 -12.06
CA ILE A 129 8.27 1.60 -11.27
C ILE A 129 6.90 1.95 -10.68
N GLU A 130 5.84 1.83 -11.48
CA GLU A 130 4.49 2.05 -11.00
C GLU A 130 4.09 1.04 -9.92
N ARG A 131 4.45 -0.23 -10.06
CA ARG A 131 4.20 -1.23 -9.00
C ARG A 131 4.88 -0.89 -7.68
N GLN A 132 6.06 -0.26 -7.71
CA GLN A 132 6.77 0.21 -6.51
C GLN A 132 6.19 1.52 -5.96
N LEU A 133 5.91 2.50 -6.82
CA LEU A 133 5.54 3.85 -6.39
C LEU A 133 4.04 4.06 -6.22
N LYS A 134 3.21 3.24 -6.90
CA LYS A 134 1.76 3.31 -6.88
C LYS A 134 1.14 1.93 -6.59
N PRO A 135 1.46 1.33 -5.43
CA PRO A 135 0.90 0.03 -5.09
C PRO A 135 -0.62 0.13 -4.94
N GLU A 136 -1.31 -0.96 -5.28
CA GLU A 136 -2.76 -1.06 -5.22
C GLU A 136 -3.17 -2.08 -4.17
N ALA A 137 -4.16 -1.73 -3.33
CA ALA A 137 -4.81 -2.69 -2.46
C ALA A 137 -5.94 -3.40 -3.21
N ARG A 138 -6.01 -4.73 -3.11
CA ARG A 138 -6.89 -5.59 -3.92
C ARG A 138 -8.34 -5.63 -3.42
N LYS A 139 -8.97 -4.45 -3.36
CA LYS A 139 -10.42 -4.30 -3.08
C LYS A 139 -11.29 -5.08 -4.07
N ASP A 140 -10.86 -5.14 -5.32
CA ASP A 140 -11.51 -5.88 -6.40
C ASP A 140 -11.64 -7.38 -6.10
N VAL A 141 -10.59 -7.99 -5.55
CA VAL A 141 -10.60 -9.42 -5.20
C VAL A 141 -11.59 -9.71 -4.08
N SER A 142 -11.62 -8.90 -3.02
CA SER A 142 -12.59 -9.05 -1.94
C SER A 142 -14.04 -8.93 -2.46
N GLY A 143 -14.29 -7.97 -3.37
CA GLY A 143 -15.59 -7.84 -4.04
C GLY A 143 -15.95 -9.08 -4.86
N MET A 144 -15.01 -9.58 -5.66
CA MET A 144 -15.19 -10.75 -6.52
C MET A 144 -15.47 -12.04 -5.74
N LEU A 145 -14.75 -12.25 -4.63
CA LEU A 145 -14.98 -13.39 -3.74
C LEU A 145 -16.40 -13.40 -3.18
N LYS A 146 -16.91 -12.23 -2.83
CA LYS A 146 -18.27 -12.05 -2.33
C LYS A 146 -19.31 -12.30 -3.42
N GLU A 147 -19.12 -11.78 -4.63
CA GLU A 147 -20.01 -11.99 -5.77
C GLU A 147 -20.08 -13.46 -6.20
N LEU A 148 -18.97 -14.18 -6.12
CA LEU A 148 -18.88 -15.60 -6.45
C LEU A 148 -19.27 -16.53 -5.31
N GLU A 149 -19.63 -15.98 -4.15
CA GLU A 149 -19.92 -16.75 -2.93
C GLU A 149 -18.76 -17.69 -2.53
N VAL A 150 -17.52 -17.28 -2.82
CA VAL A 150 -16.31 -18.05 -2.47
C VAL A 150 -15.72 -17.51 -1.18
N LYS A 151 -15.63 -18.37 -0.17
CA LYS A 151 -14.93 -18.06 1.08
C LYS A 151 -13.63 -18.85 1.15
N PRO A 152 -12.46 -18.20 1.01
CA PRO A 152 -11.16 -18.84 1.22
C PRO A 152 -11.01 -19.37 2.65
N THR A 153 -10.26 -20.46 2.81
CA THR A 153 -9.93 -21.00 4.13
C THR A 153 -8.92 -20.12 4.87
N SER A 154 -8.06 -19.41 4.13
CA SER A 154 -7.06 -18.48 4.65
C SER A 154 -6.76 -17.40 3.63
N MET A 155 -6.43 -16.20 4.09
CA MET A 155 -5.95 -15.11 3.25
C MET A 155 -4.84 -14.35 3.99
N ILE A 156 -3.93 -13.80 3.21
CA ILE A 156 -2.90 -12.85 3.67
C ILE A 156 -2.57 -11.92 2.50
N ASP A 157 -2.28 -10.67 2.79
CA ASP A 157 -1.71 -9.76 1.80
C ASP A 157 -0.19 -9.98 1.67
N ILE A 158 0.37 -9.50 0.57
CA ILE A 158 1.81 -9.54 0.30
C ILE A 158 2.28 -8.09 0.22
N SER A 159 2.50 -7.49 1.40
CA SER A 159 2.89 -6.09 1.53
C SER A 159 4.41 -5.91 1.66
N ASP A 160 5.09 -6.90 2.21
CA ASP A 160 6.55 -6.87 2.45
C ASP A 160 7.37 -7.81 1.52
N GLY A 161 6.73 -8.45 0.56
CA GLY A 161 7.40 -9.32 -0.42
C GLY A 161 7.36 -10.80 -0.14
#